data_ff64f849a6fa40ced06a5ffb5778b8eb
#
_entry.id   ff64f849a6fa40ced06a5ffb5778b8eb
#
_cell.length_a   1.000
_cell.length_b   1.000
_cell.length_c   1.000
_cell.angle_alpha   90.00
_cell.angle_beta   90.00
_cell.angle_gamma   90.00
#
_symmetry.space_group_name_H-M   'P 1'
#
loop_
_entity.id
_entity.type
_entity.pdbx_description
1 polymer ?
#
loop_
_entity_poly.entity_id
_entity_poly.type
_entity_poly.pdbx_seq_one_letter_code
_entity_poly.pdbx_strand_id
1 'polypeptide(L)'
;MELTHIKYFLEVARTEHVTQSAKTLCIVQPALTHALHKLEDELGVKLFKTQGRNIKLTEVGEYFYKKVKPLYEDIEALPAQLRAMANEQSATVNLNVLAASSFVTNAVILYKQSDPDLRFNLVQNEETTLYDICVRTYANAPALKYGENSEEESFVCSENIYLAVPNTAQYRKRDSISLMELGDTNFIGLYGSKQLRSICNGYCERVGFKTHIIFESDNALAVKDAIASGIGVGFWPEFSWGRINNRKIRLLKITDTEFKRDIVITLRKNKQDNSRSERFYRFLTMLLKRALRTRRR
;
A
#
# COMPACT_ATOMS: atom_id res chain seq x y z
N MET A 1 28.06 14.18 -12.59
CA MET A 1 27.12 13.50 -11.67
C MET A 1 26.84 12.10 -12.21
N GLU A 2 27.22 11.06 -11.47
CA GLU A 2 27.06 9.67 -11.86
C GLU A 2 25.80 9.07 -11.23
N LEU A 3 25.07 8.21 -11.95
CA LEU A 3 23.86 7.54 -11.41
C LEU A 3 24.16 6.73 -10.15
N THR A 4 25.36 6.15 -10.06
CA THR A 4 25.84 5.42 -8.88
C THR A 4 25.91 6.32 -7.65
N HIS A 5 26.37 7.57 -7.80
CA HIS A 5 26.43 8.53 -6.69
C HIS A 5 25.02 8.94 -6.25
N ILE A 6 24.09 9.09 -7.20
CA ILE A 6 22.68 9.35 -6.88
C ILE A 6 22.08 8.18 -6.10
N LYS A 7 22.30 6.93 -6.55
CA LYS A 7 21.86 5.72 -5.85
C LYS A 7 22.36 5.70 -4.40
N TYR A 8 23.64 6.00 -4.21
CA TYR A 8 24.25 6.01 -2.89
C TYR A 8 23.66 7.12 -2.00
N PHE A 9 23.47 8.32 -2.57
CA PHE A 9 22.79 9.42 -1.89
C PHE A 9 21.38 9.04 -1.44
N LEU A 10 20.57 8.45 -2.32
CA LEU A 10 19.18 8.06 -2.01
C LEU A 10 19.11 7.02 -0.89
N GLU A 11 20.02 6.02 -0.90
CA GLU A 11 20.06 5.00 0.16
C GLU A 11 20.50 5.61 1.51
N VAL A 12 21.49 6.49 1.52
CA VAL A 12 21.94 7.16 2.74
C VAL A 12 20.88 8.14 3.26
N ALA A 13 20.17 8.83 2.38
CA ALA A 13 19.08 9.72 2.74
C ALA A 13 17.90 8.96 3.40
N ARG A 14 17.66 7.71 2.96
CA ARG A 14 16.62 6.84 3.49
C ARG A 14 16.94 6.30 4.88
N THR A 15 18.20 5.93 5.12
CA THR A 15 18.62 5.27 6.38
C THR A 15 19.14 6.24 7.42
N GLU A 16 19.60 7.42 7.00
CA GLU A 16 20.37 8.39 7.81
C GLU A 16 21.58 7.78 8.52
N HIS A 17 22.10 6.66 7.96
CA HIS A 17 23.16 5.89 8.61
C HIS A 17 24.15 5.31 7.58
N VAL A 18 25.33 5.93 7.43
CA VAL A 18 26.32 5.59 6.38
C VAL A 18 26.78 4.12 6.43
N THR A 19 27.09 3.61 7.62
CA THR A 19 27.56 2.21 7.77
C THR A 19 26.48 1.20 7.38
N GLN A 20 25.22 1.48 7.74
CA GLN A 20 24.08 0.65 7.39
C GLN A 20 23.86 0.65 5.88
N SER A 21 23.87 1.84 5.25
CA SER A 21 23.72 2.00 3.80
C SER A 21 24.83 1.28 3.04
N ALA A 22 26.08 1.37 3.51
CA ALA A 22 27.21 0.68 2.89
C ALA A 22 27.01 -0.86 2.86
N LYS A 23 26.50 -1.42 3.97
CA LYS A 23 26.13 -2.85 4.03
C LYS A 23 25.02 -3.20 3.04
N THR A 24 23.95 -2.40 2.99
CA THR A 24 22.82 -2.61 2.06
C THR A 24 23.28 -2.53 0.60
N LEU A 25 24.21 -1.61 0.29
CA LEU A 25 24.78 -1.42 -1.04
C LEU A 25 25.90 -2.42 -1.38
N CYS A 26 26.30 -3.29 -0.43
CA CYS A 26 27.39 -4.26 -0.57
C CYS A 26 28.74 -3.59 -0.93
N ILE A 27 29.03 -2.43 -0.33
CA ILE A 27 30.29 -1.68 -0.51
C ILE A 27 30.94 -1.34 0.84
N VAL A 28 32.20 -0.94 0.81
CA VAL A 28 32.89 -0.48 2.01
C VAL A 28 32.53 0.98 2.33
N GLN A 29 32.37 1.28 3.62
CA GLN A 29 31.93 2.62 4.06
C GLN A 29 32.80 3.77 3.53
N PRO A 30 34.16 3.70 3.46
CA PRO A 30 34.97 4.75 2.90
C PRO A 30 34.63 5.10 1.44
N ALA A 31 34.32 4.07 0.62
CA ALA A 31 33.92 4.27 -0.77
C ALA A 31 32.57 5.01 -0.87
N LEU A 32 31.61 4.64 -0.01
CA LEU A 32 30.33 5.35 0.06
C LEU A 32 30.52 6.82 0.47
N THR A 33 31.32 7.08 1.51
CA THR A 33 31.60 8.45 1.98
C THR A 33 32.28 9.28 0.89
N HIS A 34 33.26 8.71 0.18
CA HIS A 34 33.95 9.38 -0.93
C HIS A 34 32.98 9.75 -2.06
N ALA A 35 32.10 8.81 -2.43
CA ALA A 35 31.10 9.05 -3.48
C ALA A 35 30.10 10.17 -3.10
N LEU A 36 29.69 10.24 -1.83
CA LEU A 36 28.84 11.33 -1.35
C LEU A 36 29.54 12.67 -1.40
N HIS A 37 30.81 12.76 -0.95
CA HIS A 37 31.59 13.99 -1.03
C HIS A 37 31.78 14.43 -2.49
N LYS A 38 32.09 13.50 -3.39
CA LYS A 38 32.22 13.79 -4.82
C LYS A 38 30.92 14.37 -5.40
N LEU A 39 29.77 13.84 -5.00
CA LEU A 39 28.47 14.38 -5.40
C LEU A 39 28.24 15.79 -4.86
N GLU A 40 28.54 16.04 -3.58
CA GLU A 40 28.44 17.36 -2.96
C GLU A 40 29.35 18.37 -3.62
N ASP A 41 30.60 17.98 -3.92
CA ASP A 41 31.59 18.83 -4.56
C ASP A 41 31.15 19.20 -6.00
N GLU A 42 30.60 18.25 -6.76
CA GLU A 42 30.03 18.52 -8.09
C GLU A 42 28.82 19.47 -8.04
N LEU A 43 27.99 19.36 -6.99
CA LEU A 43 26.83 20.22 -6.82
C LEU A 43 27.17 21.58 -6.16
N GLY A 44 28.36 21.68 -5.56
CA GLY A 44 28.81 22.88 -4.84
C GLY A 44 28.05 23.14 -3.52
N VAL A 45 27.33 22.13 -2.99
CA VAL A 45 26.52 22.27 -1.78
C VAL A 45 26.61 21.02 -0.91
N LYS A 46 26.43 21.18 0.41
CA LYS A 46 26.36 20.07 1.34
C LYS A 46 24.93 19.52 1.40
N LEU A 47 24.79 18.21 1.13
CA LEU A 47 23.52 17.51 1.17
C LEU A 47 23.25 16.88 2.53
N PHE A 48 24.32 16.58 3.29
CA PHE A 48 24.24 16.01 4.64
C PHE A 48 24.91 16.90 5.68
N LYS A 49 24.39 16.81 6.91
CA LYS A 49 24.99 17.39 8.13
C LYS A 49 25.14 16.32 9.19
N THR A 50 26.18 16.39 9.99
CA THR A 50 26.42 15.47 11.11
C THR A 50 25.46 15.76 12.26
N GLN A 51 24.82 14.73 12.82
CA GLN A 51 24.01 14.81 14.01
C GLN A 51 24.40 13.69 14.99
N GLY A 52 25.31 13.98 15.90
CA GLY A 52 25.87 12.99 16.81
C GLY A 52 26.67 11.92 16.04
N ARG A 53 26.27 10.66 16.16
CA ARG A 53 26.88 9.52 15.44
C ARG A 53 26.26 9.25 14.06
N ASN A 54 25.17 9.94 13.74
CA ASN A 54 24.42 9.78 12.48
C ASN A 54 24.56 11.02 11.61
N ILE A 55 24.03 10.94 10.40
CA ILE A 55 23.93 12.04 9.46
C ILE A 55 22.48 12.30 9.12
N LYS A 56 22.15 13.55 8.83
CA LYS A 56 20.82 13.97 8.35
C LYS A 56 20.94 14.82 7.13
N LEU A 57 19.88 14.85 6.32
CA LEU A 57 19.79 15.77 5.19
C LEU A 57 19.85 17.23 5.69
N THR A 58 20.48 18.08 4.92
CA THR A 58 20.31 19.53 4.99
C THR A 58 18.98 19.91 4.32
N GLU A 59 18.52 21.14 4.44
CA GLU A 59 17.35 21.63 3.68
C GLU A 59 17.55 21.49 2.16
N VAL A 60 18.76 21.76 1.68
CA VAL A 60 19.13 21.57 0.26
C VAL A 60 19.13 20.07 -0.09
N GLY A 61 19.62 19.22 0.84
CA GLY A 61 19.61 17.77 0.69
C GLY A 61 18.19 17.22 0.60
N GLU A 62 17.25 17.72 1.42
CA GLU A 62 15.83 17.33 1.35
C GLU A 62 15.20 17.76 0.02
N TYR A 63 15.48 18.97 -0.43
CA TYR A 63 15.02 19.43 -1.73
C TYR A 63 15.56 18.57 -2.87
N PHE A 64 16.85 18.26 -2.84
CA PHE A 64 17.51 17.40 -3.83
C PHE A 64 16.91 15.99 -3.79
N TYR A 65 16.70 15.41 -2.61
CA TYR A 65 16.06 14.10 -2.44
C TYR A 65 14.67 14.04 -3.08
N LYS A 66 13.81 15.02 -2.78
CA LYS A 66 12.46 15.12 -3.34
C LYS A 66 12.43 15.20 -4.87
N LYS A 67 13.45 15.87 -5.46
CA LYS A 67 13.54 16.05 -6.91
C LYS A 67 14.19 14.85 -7.61
N VAL A 68 15.27 14.33 -7.06
CA VAL A 68 16.08 13.32 -7.75
C VAL A 68 15.51 11.90 -7.59
N LYS A 69 14.82 11.62 -6.49
CA LYS A 69 14.25 10.28 -6.23
C LYS A 69 13.33 9.81 -7.36
N PRO A 70 12.29 10.55 -7.77
CA PRO A 70 11.39 10.09 -8.85
C PRO A 70 12.13 9.95 -10.19
N LEU A 71 13.09 10.84 -10.48
CA LEU A 71 13.88 10.77 -11.72
C LEU A 71 14.78 9.52 -11.76
N TYR A 72 15.38 9.17 -10.63
CA TYR A 72 16.19 7.96 -10.51
C TYR A 72 15.36 6.69 -10.66
N GLU A 73 14.19 6.65 -10.05
CA GLU A 73 13.22 5.56 -10.18
C GLU A 73 12.77 5.38 -11.64
N ASP A 74 12.51 6.46 -12.35
CA ASP A 74 12.15 6.44 -13.78
C ASP A 74 13.30 5.88 -14.64
N ILE A 75 14.56 6.24 -14.35
CA ILE A 75 15.73 5.69 -15.04
C ILE A 75 15.90 4.18 -14.75
N GLU A 76 15.75 3.75 -13.51
CA GLU A 76 15.79 2.31 -13.16
C GLU A 76 14.68 1.50 -13.85
N ALA A 77 13.57 2.15 -14.15
CA ALA A 77 12.44 1.57 -14.87
C ALA A 77 12.69 1.35 -16.36
N LEU A 78 13.51 2.19 -16.98
CA LEU A 78 13.73 2.17 -18.44
C LEU A 78 14.13 0.81 -19.01
N PRO A 79 15.04 0.01 -18.41
CA PRO A 79 15.39 -1.30 -18.97
C PRO A 79 14.20 -2.27 -19.03
N ALA A 80 13.32 -2.22 -18.03
CA ALA A 80 12.10 -3.04 -18.02
C ALA A 80 11.09 -2.57 -19.07
N GLN A 81 10.94 -1.26 -19.21
CA GLN A 81 10.07 -0.65 -20.23
C GLN A 81 10.56 -0.97 -21.65
N LEU A 82 11.88 -0.86 -21.91
CA LEU A 82 12.48 -1.19 -23.20
C LEU A 82 12.35 -2.68 -23.53
N ARG A 83 12.51 -3.57 -22.53
CA ARG A 83 12.26 -5.00 -22.73
C ARG A 83 10.79 -5.30 -23.02
N ALA A 84 9.87 -4.61 -22.37
CA ALA A 84 8.44 -4.74 -22.65
C ALA A 84 8.10 -4.27 -24.07
N MET A 85 8.71 -3.18 -24.54
CA MET A 85 8.57 -2.67 -25.91
C MET A 85 9.20 -3.60 -26.97
N ALA A 86 10.35 -4.23 -26.65
CA ALA A 86 11.04 -5.14 -27.57
C ALA A 86 10.35 -6.51 -27.65
N ASN A 87 9.62 -6.92 -26.62
CA ASN A 87 8.88 -8.18 -26.57
C ASN A 87 7.38 -7.92 -26.73
N GLU A 88 6.92 -7.60 -27.91
CA GLU A 88 5.49 -7.48 -28.27
C GLU A 88 4.66 -8.75 -27.93
N GLN A 89 5.30 -9.85 -27.56
CA GLN A 89 4.66 -11.12 -27.19
C GLN A 89 4.52 -11.36 -25.68
N SER A 90 5.12 -10.57 -24.82
CA SER A 90 5.01 -10.78 -23.37
C SER A 90 4.10 -9.73 -22.72
N ALA A 91 2.82 -9.95 -22.86
CA ALA A 91 1.80 -9.14 -22.22
C ALA A 91 1.81 -9.34 -20.70
N THR A 92 2.54 -8.52 -19.98
CA THR A 92 2.52 -8.50 -18.52
C THR A 92 1.86 -7.21 -18.03
N VAL A 93 0.90 -7.33 -17.11
CA VAL A 93 0.32 -6.20 -16.37
C VAL A 93 0.94 -6.15 -14.98
N ASN A 94 1.61 -5.04 -14.67
CA ASN A 94 2.25 -4.82 -13.38
C ASN A 94 1.27 -4.16 -12.41
N LEU A 95 0.99 -4.84 -11.31
CA LEU A 95 0.05 -4.42 -10.28
C LEU A 95 0.81 -4.08 -9.00
N ASN A 96 0.65 -2.85 -8.50
CA ASN A 96 1.09 -2.49 -7.15
C ASN A 96 -0.13 -2.46 -6.23
N VAL A 97 -0.27 -3.46 -5.36
CA VAL A 97 -1.49 -3.71 -4.60
C VAL A 97 -1.25 -3.48 -3.11
N LEU A 98 -1.35 -2.24 -2.67
CA LEU A 98 -1.17 -1.84 -1.27
C LEU A 98 -2.44 -2.01 -0.43
N ALA A 99 -3.58 -2.23 -1.09
CA ALA A 99 -4.87 -2.47 -0.44
C ALA A 99 -5.71 -3.46 -1.26
N ALA A 100 -6.69 -4.10 -0.63
CA ALA A 100 -7.66 -4.99 -1.28
C ALA A 100 -7.02 -6.17 -2.04
N SER A 101 -5.88 -6.71 -1.56
CA SER A 101 -5.10 -7.74 -2.24
C SER A 101 -5.93 -8.99 -2.58
N SER A 102 -6.77 -9.48 -1.66
CA SER A 102 -7.65 -10.63 -1.91
C SER A 102 -8.65 -10.35 -3.04
N PHE A 103 -9.19 -9.13 -3.10
CA PHE A 103 -10.12 -8.73 -4.16
C PHE A 103 -9.41 -8.67 -5.51
N VAL A 104 -8.23 -8.04 -5.57
CA VAL A 104 -7.43 -7.93 -6.81
C VAL A 104 -6.98 -9.30 -7.29
N THR A 105 -6.50 -10.17 -6.39
CA THR A 105 -6.10 -11.55 -6.74
C THR A 105 -7.27 -12.34 -7.34
N ASN A 106 -8.47 -12.24 -6.75
CA ASN A 106 -9.65 -12.88 -7.30
C ASN A 106 -10.02 -12.30 -8.68
N ALA A 107 -9.88 -10.99 -8.87
CA ALA A 107 -10.10 -10.36 -10.18
C ALA A 107 -9.11 -10.87 -11.23
N VAL A 108 -7.83 -11.04 -10.88
CA VAL A 108 -6.81 -11.64 -11.75
C VAL A 108 -7.19 -13.06 -12.12
N ILE A 109 -7.59 -13.90 -11.15
CA ILE A 109 -8.01 -15.28 -11.40
C ILE A 109 -9.20 -15.34 -12.37
N LEU A 110 -10.21 -14.50 -12.17
CA LEU A 110 -11.36 -14.41 -13.06
C LEU A 110 -10.99 -13.92 -14.45
N TYR A 111 -10.13 -12.91 -14.54
CA TYR A 111 -9.71 -12.36 -15.83
C TYR A 111 -8.88 -13.32 -16.65
N LYS A 112 -8.05 -14.16 -16.02
CA LYS A 112 -7.27 -15.22 -16.65
C LYS A 112 -8.13 -16.27 -17.37
N GLN A 113 -9.41 -16.40 -17.02
CA GLN A 113 -10.34 -17.28 -17.75
C GLN A 113 -10.69 -16.73 -19.15
N SER A 114 -10.65 -15.41 -19.34
CA SER A 114 -10.92 -14.74 -20.61
C SER A 114 -9.67 -14.40 -21.42
N ASP A 115 -8.51 -14.26 -20.77
CA ASP A 115 -7.21 -13.98 -21.40
C ASP A 115 -6.12 -14.83 -20.72
N PRO A 116 -5.99 -16.13 -21.10
CA PRO A 116 -5.05 -17.06 -20.48
C PRO A 116 -3.58 -16.66 -20.65
N ASP A 117 -3.24 -15.98 -21.74
CA ASP A 117 -1.87 -15.62 -22.09
C ASP A 117 -1.37 -14.35 -21.38
N LEU A 118 -2.29 -13.52 -20.86
CA LEU A 118 -1.95 -12.32 -20.12
C LEU A 118 -1.22 -12.67 -18.82
N ARG A 119 -0.05 -12.12 -18.61
CA ARG A 119 0.73 -12.29 -17.39
C ARG A 119 0.45 -11.15 -16.41
N PHE A 120 0.49 -11.46 -15.12
CA PHE A 120 0.35 -10.47 -14.06
C PHE A 120 1.56 -10.55 -13.14
N ASN A 121 2.15 -9.41 -12.84
CA ASN A 121 3.14 -9.25 -11.79
C ASN A 121 2.52 -8.41 -10.67
N LEU A 122 2.36 -9.00 -9.48
CA LEU A 122 1.74 -8.34 -8.34
C LEU A 122 2.80 -8.10 -7.27
N VAL A 123 3.00 -6.83 -6.92
CA VAL A 123 3.90 -6.41 -5.85
C VAL A 123 3.14 -5.61 -4.80
N GLN A 124 3.71 -5.53 -3.59
CA GLN A 124 3.22 -4.71 -2.48
C GLN A 124 4.36 -3.83 -1.98
N ASN A 125 4.63 -2.75 -2.69
CA ASN A 125 5.73 -1.85 -2.37
C ASN A 125 5.25 -0.39 -2.38
N GLU A 126 5.30 0.28 -1.23
CA GLU A 126 4.88 1.68 -1.08
C GLU A 126 5.78 2.65 -1.86
N GLU A 127 7.02 2.27 -2.12
CA GLU A 127 8.04 3.10 -2.75
C GLU A 127 8.10 2.92 -4.27
N THR A 128 7.48 1.87 -4.84
CA THR A 128 7.58 1.63 -6.28
C THR A 128 6.68 2.55 -7.09
N THR A 129 7.26 3.12 -8.13
CA THR A 129 6.55 3.84 -9.20
C THR A 129 6.32 2.96 -10.43
N LEU A 130 6.86 1.72 -10.43
CA LEU A 130 6.81 0.79 -11.55
C LEU A 130 5.54 -0.05 -11.50
N TYR A 131 4.44 0.49 -12.01
CA TYR A 131 3.18 -0.24 -12.12
C TYR A 131 2.36 0.32 -13.29
N ASP A 132 1.50 -0.53 -13.86
CA ASP A 132 0.44 -0.14 -14.78
C ASP A 132 -0.81 0.24 -13.98
N ILE A 133 -1.09 -0.53 -12.90
CA ILE A 133 -2.24 -0.29 -12.03
C ILE A 133 -1.78 -0.30 -10.57
N CYS A 134 -2.17 0.73 -9.83
CA CYS A 134 -1.93 0.82 -8.39
C CYS A 134 -3.24 0.81 -7.61
N VAL A 135 -3.29 0.04 -6.51
CA VAL A 135 -4.44 -0.01 -5.60
C VAL A 135 -4.01 0.43 -4.22
N ARG A 136 -4.52 1.56 -3.77
CA ARG A 136 -4.21 2.18 -2.46
C ARG A 136 -5.46 2.41 -1.64
N THR A 137 -5.27 2.73 -0.36
CA THR A 137 -6.37 3.11 0.53
C THR A 137 -6.06 4.39 1.28
N TYR A 138 -7.11 5.14 1.60
CA TYR A 138 -7.05 6.40 2.33
C TYR A 138 -8.21 6.47 3.33
N ALA A 139 -8.06 7.22 4.42
CA ALA A 139 -9.17 7.56 5.29
C ALA A 139 -10.22 8.41 4.53
N ASN A 140 -9.73 9.36 3.72
CA ASN A 140 -10.49 10.12 2.74
C ASN A 140 -9.60 10.22 1.51
N ALA A 141 -10.12 9.82 0.35
CA ALA A 141 -9.36 9.97 -0.88
C ALA A 141 -9.07 11.44 -1.15
N PRO A 142 -7.85 11.80 -1.58
CA PRO A 142 -7.56 13.14 -2.02
C PRO A 142 -8.50 13.51 -3.19
N ALA A 143 -8.87 14.79 -3.29
CA ALA A 143 -9.62 15.28 -4.44
C ALA A 143 -8.82 14.97 -5.71
N LEU A 144 -9.30 14.00 -6.50
CA LEU A 144 -8.64 13.61 -7.73
C LEU A 144 -8.79 14.76 -8.73
N LYS A 145 -7.65 15.33 -9.14
CA LYS A 145 -7.64 16.30 -10.23
C LYS A 145 -7.87 15.54 -11.55
N TYR A 146 -9.11 15.52 -11.99
CA TYR A 146 -9.45 15.09 -13.33
C TYR A 146 -9.03 16.19 -14.31
N GLY A 147 -7.85 16.06 -14.91
CA GLY A 147 -7.44 16.88 -16.06
C GLY A 147 -7.52 16.01 -17.31
N GLU A 148 -8.04 16.54 -18.42
CA GLU A 148 -8.08 15.84 -19.71
C GLU A 148 -6.71 15.37 -20.22
N ASN A 149 -5.63 15.89 -19.65
CA ASN A 149 -4.23 15.54 -19.95
C ASN A 149 -3.51 14.80 -18.82
N SER A 150 -4.22 14.20 -17.84
CA SER A 150 -3.55 13.44 -16.79
C SER A 150 -3.05 12.09 -17.34
N GLU A 151 -1.77 11.79 -17.12
CA GLU A 151 -1.17 10.49 -17.43
C GLU A 151 -1.76 9.36 -16.57
N GLU A 152 -2.66 9.66 -15.66
CA GLU A 152 -3.30 8.73 -14.74
C GLU A 152 -4.82 8.86 -14.78
N GLU A 153 -5.49 7.70 -14.76
CA GLU A 153 -6.94 7.59 -14.56
C GLU A 153 -7.18 6.90 -13.21
N SER A 154 -8.05 7.46 -12.38
CA SER A 154 -8.32 6.91 -11.07
C SER A 154 -9.80 6.65 -10.85
N PHE A 155 -10.09 5.51 -10.20
CA PHE A 155 -11.40 5.14 -9.70
C PHE A 155 -11.37 5.08 -8.18
N VAL A 156 -12.36 5.70 -7.53
CA VAL A 156 -12.49 5.72 -6.07
C VAL A 156 -13.78 5.01 -5.66
N CYS A 157 -13.67 4.18 -4.64
CA CYS A 157 -14.83 3.63 -3.95
C CYS A 157 -14.57 3.54 -2.44
N SER A 158 -15.64 3.69 -1.66
CA SER A 158 -15.57 3.57 -0.21
C SER A 158 -16.05 2.20 0.24
N GLU A 159 -15.42 1.66 1.28
CA GLU A 159 -15.91 0.48 2.01
C GLU A 159 -15.97 0.74 3.50
N ASN A 160 -16.94 0.11 4.17
CA ASN A 160 -17.05 0.16 5.61
C ASN A 160 -15.99 -0.73 6.28
N ILE A 161 -15.61 -0.34 7.49
CA ILE A 161 -14.76 -1.16 8.37
C ILE A 161 -15.64 -1.60 9.54
N TYR A 162 -15.76 -2.90 9.72
CA TYR A 162 -16.50 -3.54 10.81
C TYR A 162 -15.55 -4.00 11.91
N LEU A 163 -16.11 -4.28 13.07
CA LEU A 163 -15.43 -5.05 14.10
C LEU A 163 -15.72 -6.53 13.87
N ALA A 164 -14.70 -7.33 13.62
CA ALA A 164 -14.78 -8.78 13.58
C ALA A 164 -14.60 -9.31 15.00
N VAL A 165 -15.59 -10.08 15.46
CA VAL A 165 -15.64 -10.66 16.81
C VAL A 165 -15.88 -12.16 16.76
N PRO A 166 -15.45 -12.94 17.75
CA PRO A 166 -15.81 -14.35 17.84
C PRO A 166 -17.32 -14.52 18.06
N ASN A 167 -17.91 -15.54 17.47
CA ASN A 167 -19.36 -15.81 17.58
C ASN A 167 -19.73 -16.46 18.94
N THR A 168 -19.37 -15.79 20.02
CA THR A 168 -19.69 -16.19 21.41
C THR A 168 -21.06 -15.69 21.84
N ALA A 169 -21.55 -16.14 23.01
CA ALA A 169 -22.82 -15.70 23.56
C ALA A 169 -22.91 -14.15 23.71
N GLN A 170 -21.82 -13.51 24.05
CA GLN A 170 -21.68 -12.05 24.20
C GLN A 170 -22.02 -11.29 22.90
N TYR A 171 -21.60 -11.81 21.74
CA TYR A 171 -21.73 -11.11 20.46
C TYR A 171 -22.81 -11.68 19.53
N ARG A 172 -23.31 -12.90 19.83
CA ARG A 172 -24.20 -13.67 18.92
C ARG A 172 -25.48 -12.95 18.51
N LYS A 173 -26.03 -12.10 19.38
CA LYS A 173 -27.29 -11.39 19.14
C LYS A 173 -27.08 -9.91 18.78
N ARG A 174 -25.84 -9.48 18.55
CA ARG A 174 -25.51 -8.10 18.29
C ARG A 174 -25.24 -7.87 16.80
N ASP A 175 -25.69 -6.75 16.27
CA ASP A 175 -25.43 -6.29 14.91
C ASP A 175 -24.51 -5.06 14.91
N SER A 176 -24.37 -4.41 16.06
CA SER A 176 -23.52 -3.24 16.24
C SER A 176 -22.89 -3.20 17.64
N ILE A 177 -21.88 -2.37 17.79
CA ILE A 177 -21.15 -2.17 19.03
C ILE A 177 -20.51 -0.79 19.06
N SER A 178 -20.43 -0.16 20.24
CA SER A 178 -19.55 0.97 20.49
C SER A 178 -18.16 0.45 20.88
N LEU A 179 -17.09 1.11 20.41
CA LEU A 179 -15.73 0.78 20.82
C LEU A 179 -15.54 0.94 22.34
N MET A 180 -16.24 1.91 22.92
CA MET A 180 -16.18 2.16 24.38
C MET A 180 -16.72 1.00 25.21
N GLU A 181 -17.58 0.13 24.63
CA GLU A 181 -18.08 -1.07 25.30
C GLU A 181 -17.02 -2.19 25.37
N LEU A 182 -15.95 -2.10 24.58
CA LEU A 182 -14.90 -3.11 24.52
C LEU A 182 -13.93 -3.05 25.71
N GLY A 183 -13.81 -1.90 26.36
CA GLY A 183 -12.89 -1.76 27.51
C GLY A 183 -11.48 -2.26 27.16
N ASP A 184 -10.97 -3.17 27.99
CA ASP A 184 -9.66 -3.81 27.83
C ASP A 184 -9.68 -5.05 26.92
N THR A 185 -10.68 -5.20 26.06
CA THR A 185 -10.76 -6.33 25.14
C THR A 185 -9.50 -6.43 24.27
N ASN A 186 -8.98 -7.64 24.16
CA ASN A 186 -7.81 -7.94 23.35
C ASN A 186 -8.06 -7.68 21.86
N PHE A 187 -7.16 -6.98 21.20
CA PHE A 187 -7.20 -6.75 19.77
C PHE A 187 -6.17 -7.58 19.01
N ILE A 188 -6.55 -7.96 17.82
CA ILE A 188 -5.73 -8.67 16.84
C ILE A 188 -5.52 -7.75 15.65
N GLY A 189 -4.27 -7.43 15.35
CA GLY A 189 -3.86 -6.50 14.30
C GLY A 189 -3.35 -7.20 13.05
N LEU A 190 -3.60 -6.60 11.87
CA LEU A 190 -2.92 -6.96 10.64
C LEU A 190 -1.71 -6.04 10.45
N TYR A 191 -0.50 -6.58 10.65
CA TYR A 191 0.75 -5.82 10.56
C TYR A 191 1.08 -5.39 9.14
N GLY A 192 0.81 -6.25 8.14
CA GLY A 192 1.15 -6.02 6.73
C GLY A 192 0.37 -4.89 6.05
N SER A 193 -0.72 -4.40 6.65
CA SER A 193 -1.52 -3.29 6.10
C SER A 193 -1.34 -2.01 6.92
N LYS A 194 -0.16 -1.37 6.81
CA LYS A 194 0.18 -0.13 7.54
C LYS A 194 -0.88 0.95 7.36
N GLN A 195 -1.39 1.13 6.14
CA GLN A 195 -2.39 2.13 5.82
C GLN A 195 -3.73 1.86 6.51
N LEU A 196 -4.24 0.61 6.48
CA LEU A 196 -5.48 0.27 7.20
C LEU A 196 -5.33 0.48 8.70
N ARG A 197 -4.20 0.08 9.27
CA ARG A 197 -3.90 0.28 10.69
C ARG A 197 -3.91 1.76 11.08
N SER A 198 -3.23 2.61 10.28
CA SER A 198 -3.22 4.06 10.51
C SER A 198 -4.63 4.66 10.46
N ILE A 199 -5.45 4.22 9.51
CA ILE A 199 -6.85 4.65 9.38
C ILE A 199 -7.65 4.24 10.62
N CYS A 200 -7.56 2.97 11.05
CA CYS A 200 -8.28 2.48 12.23
C CYS A 200 -7.83 3.18 13.51
N ASN A 201 -6.52 3.36 13.70
CA ASN A 201 -5.98 4.10 14.84
C ASN A 201 -6.50 5.55 14.88
N GLY A 202 -6.49 6.26 13.75
CA GLY A 202 -7.02 7.61 13.67
C GLY A 202 -8.52 7.70 13.97
N TYR A 203 -9.30 6.66 13.68
CA TYR A 203 -10.70 6.58 14.12
C TYR A 203 -10.82 6.33 15.63
N CYS A 204 -10.02 5.41 16.16
CA CYS A 204 -10.00 5.11 17.61
C CYS A 204 -9.59 6.35 18.42
N GLU A 205 -8.55 7.06 18.01
CA GLU A 205 -8.09 8.30 18.66
C GLU A 205 -9.18 9.38 18.72
N ARG A 206 -9.95 9.55 17.62
CA ARG A 206 -11.05 10.55 17.58
C ARG A 206 -12.16 10.27 18.58
N VAL A 207 -12.41 8.99 18.91
CA VAL A 207 -13.42 8.59 19.91
C VAL A 207 -12.80 8.33 21.29
N GLY A 208 -11.52 8.60 21.49
CA GLY A 208 -10.83 8.40 22.75
C GLY A 208 -10.60 6.93 23.13
N PHE A 209 -10.68 6.02 22.17
CA PHE A 209 -10.47 4.59 22.38
C PHE A 209 -9.04 4.17 22.03
N LYS A 210 -8.41 3.33 22.87
CA LYS A 210 -7.08 2.76 22.62
C LYS A 210 -7.18 1.25 22.51
N THR A 211 -6.71 0.72 21.40
CA THR A 211 -6.68 -0.74 21.15
C THR A 211 -5.57 -1.39 22.00
N HIS A 212 -5.90 -2.47 22.69
CA HIS A 212 -4.92 -3.33 23.36
C HIS A 212 -4.54 -4.49 22.45
N ILE A 213 -3.51 -4.30 21.61
CA ILE A 213 -3.09 -5.30 20.62
C ILE A 213 -2.21 -6.34 21.31
N ILE A 214 -2.68 -7.61 21.31
CA ILE A 214 -1.96 -8.75 21.89
C ILE A 214 -1.37 -9.69 20.85
N PHE A 215 -1.84 -9.62 19.60
CA PHE A 215 -1.35 -10.43 18.50
C PHE A 215 -1.37 -9.63 17.20
N GLU A 216 -0.30 -9.72 16.44
CA GLU A 216 -0.19 -9.11 15.12
C GLU A 216 0.35 -10.13 14.11
N SER A 217 -0.16 -10.09 12.89
CA SER A 217 0.32 -10.89 11.77
C SER A 217 0.23 -10.10 10.47
N ASP A 218 1.12 -10.34 9.54
CA ASP A 218 1.04 -9.88 8.15
C ASP A 218 0.12 -10.76 7.29
N ASN A 219 -0.34 -11.88 7.82
CA ASN A 219 -1.22 -12.84 7.18
C ASN A 219 -2.67 -12.65 7.63
N ALA A 220 -3.54 -12.22 6.70
CA ALA A 220 -4.96 -12.02 6.97
C ALA A 220 -5.69 -13.32 7.41
N LEU A 221 -5.21 -14.49 6.99
CA LEU A 221 -5.78 -15.78 7.41
C LEU A 221 -5.47 -16.05 8.88
N ALA A 222 -4.23 -15.81 9.33
CA ALA A 222 -3.83 -15.96 10.72
C ALA A 222 -4.63 -15.01 11.64
N VAL A 223 -4.84 -13.75 11.23
CA VAL A 223 -5.71 -12.79 11.93
C VAL A 223 -7.13 -13.33 12.06
N LYS A 224 -7.69 -13.86 10.98
CA LYS A 224 -9.04 -14.46 10.97
C LYS A 224 -9.14 -15.65 11.90
N ASP A 225 -8.17 -16.56 11.87
CA ASP A 225 -8.17 -17.76 12.73
C ASP A 225 -8.01 -17.39 14.20
N ALA A 226 -7.19 -16.39 14.54
CA ALA A 226 -7.04 -15.87 15.88
C ALA A 226 -8.37 -15.26 16.40
N ILE A 227 -9.09 -14.48 15.58
CA ILE A 227 -10.43 -13.99 15.96
C ILE A 227 -11.41 -15.14 16.13
N ALA A 228 -11.41 -16.12 15.21
CA ALA A 228 -12.29 -17.28 15.27
C ALA A 228 -12.07 -18.16 16.50
N SER A 229 -10.85 -18.20 17.02
CA SER A 229 -10.50 -18.95 18.25
C SER A 229 -10.91 -18.23 19.54
N GLY A 230 -11.33 -16.96 19.46
CA GLY A 230 -11.74 -16.17 20.61
C GLY A 230 -10.62 -15.47 21.37
N ILE A 231 -9.40 -15.42 20.81
CA ILE A 231 -8.25 -14.75 21.43
C ILE A 231 -8.50 -13.23 21.55
N GLY A 232 -9.20 -12.63 20.58
CA GLY A 232 -9.50 -11.22 20.57
C GLY A 232 -10.44 -10.81 19.44
N VAL A 233 -10.56 -9.51 19.23
CA VAL A 233 -11.36 -8.87 18.17
C VAL A 233 -10.45 -8.11 17.21
N GLY A 234 -10.93 -7.76 16.01
CA GLY A 234 -10.12 -7.01 15.05
C GLY A 234 -10.94 -6.21 14.07
N PHE A 235 -10.33 -5.20 13.45
CA PHE A 235 -10.97 -4.43 12.39
C PHE A 235 -11.00 -5.21 11.08
N TRP A 236 -12.14 -5.22 10.40
CA TRP A 236 -12.36 -5.98 9.18
C TRP A 236 -12.99 -5.13 8.09
N PRO A 237 -12.28 -4.87 6.99
CA PRO A 237 -12.85 -4.22 5.82
C PRO A 237 -13.95 -5.07 5.19
N GLU A 238 -15.00 -4.43 4.72
CA GLU A 238 -16.25 -5.05 4.32
C GLU A 238 -16.11 -6.09 3.19
N PHE A 239 -15.36 -5.77 2.12
CA PHE A 239 -15.25 -6.65 0.96
C PHE A 239 -13.81 -6.93 0.50
N SER A 240 -12.88 -6.04 0.80
CA SER A 240 -11.52 -6.13 0.22
C SER A 240 -10.68 -7.27 0.78
N TRP A 241 -11.01 -7.75 1.98
CA TRP A 241 -10.40 -8.95 2.58
C TRP A 241 -11.20 -10.23 2.33
N GLY A 242 -12.21 -10.15 1.45
CA GLY A 242 -13.09 -11.26 1.14
C GLY A 242 -14.16 -11.48 2.22
N ARG A 243 -15.09 -12.37 1.90
CA ARG A 243 -16.18 -12.73 2.81
C ARG A 243 -15.65 -13.54 3.98
N ILE A 244 -16.14 -13.24 5.17
CA ILE A 244 -15.97 -14.12 6.31
C ILE A 244 -16.96 -15.29 6.15
N ASN A 245 -16.48 -16.39 5.58
CA ASN A 245 -17.25 -17.63 5.45
C ASN A 245 -17.02 -18.53 6.66
N ASN A 246 -16.94 -17.94 7.85
CA ASN A 246 -16.66 -18.66 9.08
C ASN A 246 -17.80 -18.42 10.09
N ARG A 247 -18.54 -19.49 10.42
CA ARG A 247 -19.62 -19.43 11.42
C ARG A 247 -19.12 -19.03 12.82
N LYS A 248 -17.81 -19.06 13.06
CA LYS A 248 -17.17 -18.68 14.33
C LYS A 248 -16.89 -17.18 14.45
N ILE A 249 -17.09 -16.39 13.39
CA ILE A 249 -16.84 -14.93 13.39
C ILE A 249 -18.11 -14.19 13.01
N ARG A 250 -18.34 -13.07 13.67
CA ARG A 250 -19.38 -12.08 13.31
C ARG A 250 -18.74 -10.75 12.99
N LEU A 251 -19.37 -10.00 12.09
CA LEU A 251 -19.05 -8.61 11.82
C LEU A 251 -20.09 -7.72 12.50
N LEU A 252 -19.64 -6.81 13.34
CA LEU A 252 -20.48 -5.83 14.01
C LEU A 252 -20.20 -4.44 13.45
N LYS A 253 -21.25 -3.67 13.21
CA LYS A 253 -21.11 -2.27 12.82
C LYS A 253 -20.62 -1.44 14.02
N ILE A 254 -19.60 -0.62 13.81
CA ILE A 254 -19.12 0.31 14.83
C ILE A 254 -20.02 1.53 14.83
N THR A 255 -20.49 1.97 16.02
CA THR A 255 -21.51 3.03 16.14
C THR A 255 -20.94 4.40 16.51
N ASP A 256 -19.74 4.47 17.06
CA ASP A 256 -19.14 5.73 17.56
C ASP A 256 -18.88 6.76 16.45
N THR A 257 -18.55 6.27 15.26
CA THR A 257 -18.35 7.09 14.06
C THR A 257 -18.47 6.22 12.81
N GLU A 258 -18.51 6.85 11.65
CA GLU A 258 -18.44 6.12 10.37
C GLU A 258 -17.04 5.56 10.15
N PHE A 259 -16.82 4.30 10.52
CA PHE A 259 -15.60 3.56 10.19
C PHE A 259 -15.62 3.17 8.72
N LYS A 260 -14.93 3.92 7.89
CA LYS A 260 -14.84 3.67 6.44
C LYS A 260 -13.45 4.04 5.93
N ARG A 261 -13.12 3.53 4.75
CA ARG A 261 -11.94 3.92 4.00
C ARG A 261 -12.26 4.02 2.52
N ASP A 262 -11.50 4.82 1.81
CA ASP A 262 -11.55 4.89 0.36
C ASP A 262 -10.47 4.00 -0.24
N ILE A 263 -10.85 3.22 -1.25
CA ILE A 263 -9.94 2.47 -2.11
C ILE A 263 -9.83 3.24 -3.41
N VAL A 264 -8.59 3.54 -3.80
CA VAL A 264 -8.27 4.23 -5.04
C VAL A 264 -7.54 3.26 -5.94
N ILE A 265 -8.07 3.04 -7.14
CA ILE A 265 -7.43 2.28 -8.20
C ILE A 265 -6.97 3.26 -9.26
N THR A 266 -5.67 3.36 -9.47
CA THR A 266 -5.06 4.26 -10.45
C THR A 266 -4.49 3.46 -11.60
N LEU A 267 -4.86 3.79 -12.83
CA LEU A 267 -4.27 3.32 -14.06
C LEU A 267 -3.27 4.38 -14.54
N ARG A 268 -2.02 4.01 -14.79
CA ARG A 268 -1.06 4.84 -15.48
C ARG A 268 -1.23 4.66 -16.99
N LYS A 269 -1.60 5.72 -17.68
CA LYS A 269 -1.76 5.72 -19.15
C LYS A 269 -0.39 5.78 -19.80
N ASN A 270 -0.02 4.74 -20.53
CA ASN A 270 1.18 4.75 -21.36
C ASN A 270 0.80 5.11 -22.79
N LYS A 271 1.49 6.08 -23.42
CA LYS A 271 1.14 6.59 -24.76
C LYS A 271 1.26 5.54 -25.89
N GLN A 272 1.92 4.41 -25.61
CA GLN A 272 2.28 3.47 -26.69
C GLN A 272 1.53 2.13 -26.70
N ASP A 273 1.03 1.60 -25.57
CA ASP A 273 0.16 0.40 -25.61
C ASP A 273 -0.58 0.19 -24.29
N ASN A 274 -1.74 0.80 -24.17
CA ASN A 274 -2.56 0.75 -22.97
C ASN A 274 -3.71 -0.27 -23.06
N SER A 275 -3.78 -1.04 -24.14
CA SER A 275 -4.97 -1.83 -24.43
C SER A 275 -5.25 -2.95 -23.42
N ARG A 276 -4.22 -3.55 -22.81
CA ARG A 276 -4.35 -4.71 -21.89
C ARG A 276 -4.49 -4.28 -20.43
N SER A 277 -3.65 -3.40 -19.96
CA SER A 277 -3.79 -2.82 -18.61
C SER A 277 -5.08 -2.03 -18.47
N GLU A 278 -5.48 -1.28 -19.51
CA GLU A 278 -6.74 -0.56 -19.55
C GLU A 278 -7.95 -1.52 -19.51
N ARG A 279 -7.92 -2.60 -20.29
CA ARG A 279 -8.99 -3.63 -20.26
C ARG A 279 -9.11 -4.27 -18.89
N PHE A 280 -7.98 -4.63 -18.26
CA PHE A 280 -7.99 -5.18 -16.92
C PHE A 280 -8.45 -4.15 -15.89
N TYR A 281 -8.02 -2.89 -15.99
CA TYR A 281 -8.50 -1.81 -15.12
C TYR A 281 -10.01 -1.63 -15.19
N ARG A 282 -10.57 -1.60 -16.40
CA ARG A 282 -12.03 -1.53 -16.61
C ARG A 282 -12.76 -2.74 -16.02
N PHE A 283 -12.19 -3.92 -16.18
CA PHE A 283 -12.72 -5.15 -15.58
C PHE A 283 -12.69 -5.08 -14.04
N LEU A 284 -11.57 -4.68 -13.45
CA LEU A 284 -11.39 -4.56 -12.01
C LEU A 284 -12.36 -3.55 -11.40
N THR A 285 -12.48 -2.38 -12.01
CA THR A 285 -13.42 -1.33 -11.57
C THR A 285 -14.88 -1.73 -11.75
N MET A 286 -15.20 -2.48 -12.80
CA MET A 286 -16.54 -3.05 -12.99
C MET A 286 -16.89 -4.06 -11.89
N LEU A 287 -15.97 -4.95 -11.52
CA LEU A 287 -16.18 -5.90 -10.43
C LEU A 287 -16.43 -5.19 -9.10
N LEU A 288 -15.68 -4.11 -8.81
CA LEU A 288 -15.89 -3.29 -7.63
C LEU A 288 -17.27 -2.63 -7.64
N LYS A 289 -17.66 -2.00 -8.75
CA LYS A 289 -19.00 -1.41 -8.90
C LYS A 289 -20.11 -2.45 -8.67
N ARG A 290 -19.91 -3.67 -9.14
CA ARG A 290 -20.83 -4.79 -8.92
C ARG A 290 -20.91 -5.21 -7.45
N ALA A 291 -19.77 -5.38 -6.78
CA ALA A 291 -19.70 -5.71 -5.36
C ALA A 291 -20.43 -4.68 -4.49
N LEU A 292 -20.30 -3.39 -4.82
CA LEU A 292 -20.99 -2.30 -4.12
C LEU A 292 -22.51 -2.27 -4.36
N ARG A 293 -22.99 -2.65 -5.57
CA ARG A 293 -24.43 -2.68 -5.89
C ARG A 293 -25.17 -3.84 -5.23
N THR A 294 -24.54 -4.99 -5.13
CA THR A 294 -25.15 -6.20 -4.55
C THR A 294 -25.45 -6.05 -3.04
N ARG A 295 -24.93 -5.01 -2.38
CA ARG A 295 -25.08 -4.75 -0.95
C ARG A 295 -26.07 -3.66 -0.57
N ARG A 296 -26.56 -2.92 -1.55
CA ARG A 296 -27.65 -1.94 -1.35
C ARG A 296 -29.04 -2.60 -1.41
N ARG A 297 -29.09 -3.88 -1.67
CA ARG A 297 -30.27 -4.73 -1.61
C ARG A 297 -30.15 -5.70 -0.42
#